data_15e3377d5fa2b8ae0b96dcef5ca7865a
#
_entry.id   15e3377d5fa2b8ae0b96dcef5ca7865a
#
_cell.length_a   1.000
_cell.length_b   1.000
_cell.length_c   1.000
_cell.angle_alpha   90.00
_cell.angle_beta   90.00
_cell.angle_gamma   90.00
#
_symmetry.space_group_name_H-M   'P 1'
#
loop_
_entity.id
_entity.type
_entity.pdbx_description
1 polymer ?
#
loop_
_entity_poly.entity_id
_entity_poly.type
_entity_poly.pdbx_seq_one_letter_code
_entity_poly.pdbx_strand_id
1 'polypeptide(L)'
;LSALEDIKSEFPKDVSIADLLVLGGAVAIEEAAKAGGHMITVPFTPGRGDATQAETDIDSFDVLEPKADGFRNYLQQEFTVSAEELLLDRAQLLTLTAPEMTALVGGLRVLGANTDGSTMGVFTNNPGILSNDFFVNLLDMSTTWVDVSDNETVFECRDRATGASK
;
A
#
# COMPACT_ATOMS: atom_id res chain seq x y z
N LEU A 1 -3.31 17.67 -4.24
CA LEU A 1 -4.68 17.97 -4.64
C LEU A 1 -4.70 19.11 -5.66
N SER A 2 -3.97 20.23 -5.43
CA SER A 2 -3.91 21.39 -6.34
C SER A 2 -3.61 21.02 -7.81
N ALA A 3 -2.64 20.17 -8.06
CA ALA A 3 -2.31 19.70 -9.41
C ALA A 3 -3.51 19.02 -10.13
N LEU A 4 -4.35 18.30 -9.39
CA LEU A 4 -5.56 17.70 -9.96
C LEU A 4 -6.65 18.72 -10.22
N GLU A 5 -6.73 19.76 -9.38
CA GLU A 5 -7.64 20.90 -9.59
C GLU A 5 -7.24 21.70 -10.82
N ASP A 6 -5.92 21.92 -11.02
CA ASP A 6 -5.40 22.57 -12.24
C ASP A 6 -5.75 21.74 -13.48
N ILE A 7 -5.51 20.44 -13.47
CA ILE A 7 -5.88 19.52 -14.56
C ILE A 7 -7.39 19.58 -14.83
N LYS A 8 -8.21 19.54 -13.78
CA LYS A 8 -9.67 19.63 -13.91
C LYS A 8 -10.09 20.95 -14.59
N SER A 9 -9.45 22.06 -14.21
CA SER A 9 -9.77 23.37 -14.76
C SER A 9 -9.40 23.53 -16.24
N GLU A 10 -8.33 22.86 -16.66
CA GLU A 10 -7.83 22.90 -18.04
C GLU A 10 -8.52 21.86 -18.96
N PHE A 11 -9.14 20.85 -18.38
CA PHE A 11 -9.76 19.79 -19.16
C PHE A 11 -11.08 20.26 -19.79
N PRO A 12 -11.27 20.07 -21.11
CA PRO A 12 -12.38 20.68 -21.85
C PRO A 12 -13.76 20.05 -21.57
N LYS A 13 -13.82 19.00 -20.76
CA LYS A 13 -15.04 18.30 -20.37
C LYS A 13 -15.16 18.29 -18.85
N ASP A 14 -16.39 18.16 -18.36
CA ASP A 14 -16.61 17.96 -16.93
C ASP A 14 -16.04 16.62 -16.47
N VAL A 15 -15.22 16.68 -15.43
CA VAL A 15 -14.58 15.52 -14.79
C VAL A 15 -14.54 15.75 -13.27
N SER A 16 -14.82 14.71 -12.49
CA SER A 16 -14.74 14.79 -11.04
C SER A 16 -13.29 14.66 -10.55
N ILE A 17 -12.97 15.29 -9.41
CA ILE A 17 -11.70 15.06 -8.70
C ILE A 17 -11.58 13.61 -8.29
N ALA A 18 -12.69 12.97 -7.89
CA ALA A 18 -12.74 11.55 -7.52
C ALA A 18 -12.29 10.66 -8.69
N ASP A 19 -12.74 10.91 -9.92
CA ASP A 19 -12.28 10.17 -11.09
C ASP A 19 -10.82 10.46 -11.43
N LEU A 20 -10.36 11.71 -11.30
CA LEU A 20 -8.96 12.08 -11.52
C LEU A 20 -8.02 11.40 -10.51
N LEU A 21 -8.42 11.27 -9.24
CA LEU A 21 -7.65 10.55 -8.23
C LEU A 21 -7.46 9.08 -8.61
N VAL A 22 -8.53 8.40 -9.00
CA VAL A 22 -8.47 6.99 -9.40
C VAL A 22 -7.66 6.80 -10.68
N LEU A 23 -7.86 7.66 -11.67
CA LEU A 23 -7.10 7.63 -12.92
C LEU A 23 -5.61 7.90 -12.67
N GLY A 24 -5.28 8.87 -11.84
CA GLY A 24 -3.90 9.17 -11.45
C GLY A 24 -3.21 7.98 -10.79
N GLY A 25 -3.92 7.28 -9.90
CA GLY A 25 -3.45 6.04 -9.29
C GLY A 25 -3.20 4.93 -10.33
N ALA A 26 -4.11 4.76 -11.27
CA ALA A 26 -3.96 3.79 -12.37
C ALA A 26 -2.72 4.09 -13.21
N VAL A 27 -2.54 5.35 -13.64
CA VAL A 27 -1.37 5.79 -14.43
C VAL A 27 -0.07 5.62 -13.64
N ALA A 28 -0.06 5.92 -12.35
CA ALA A 28 1.12 5.72 -11.50
C ALA A 28 1.56 4.25 -11.45
N ILE A 29 0.60 3.32 -11.35
CA ILE A 29 0.89 1.88 -11.37
C ILE A 29 1.41 1.45 -12.75
N GLU A 30 0.82 1.94 -13.85
CA GLU A 30 1.27 1.64 -15.21
C GLU A 30 2.72 2.12 -15.44
N GLU A 31 3.05 3.34 -15.03
CA GLU A 31 4.41 3.87 -15.16
C GLU A 31 5.41 3.14 -14.25
N ALA A 32 5.02 2.76 -13.04
CA ALA A 32 5.85 1.95 -12.16
C ALA A 32 6.12 0.55 -12.73
N ALA A 33 5.11 -0.08 -13.33
CA ALA A 33 5.26 -1.37 -14.01
C ALA A 33 6.16 -1.26 -15.25
N LYS A 34 5.98 -0.22 -16.06
CA LYS A 34 6.81 0.07 -17.23
C LYS A 34 8.28 0.30 -16.84
N ALA A 35 8.52 1.02 -15.75
CA ALA A 35 9.87 1.17 -15.20
C ALA A 35 10.47 -0.18 -14.74
N GLY A 36 9.63 -1.12 -14.29
CA GLY A 36 9.99 -2.51 -13.99
C GLY A 36 10.12 -3.43 -15.21
N GLY A 37 9.92 -2.91 -16.42
CA GLY A 37 10.02 -3.66 -17.67
C GLY A 37 8.73 -4.36 -18.10
N HIS A 38 7.59 -4.03 -17.48
CA HIS A 38 6.30 -4.65 -17.75
C HIS A 38 5.29 -3.65 -18.31
N MET A 39 4.69 -3.98 -19.45
CA MET A 39 3.60 -3.18 -20.04
C MET A 39 2.27 -3.74 -19.55
N ILE A 40 1.56 -2.95 -18.75
CA ILE A 40 0.22 -3.30 -18.25
C ILE A 40 -0.75 -2.17 -18.55
N THR A 41 -2.03 -2.47 -18.53
CA THR A 41 -3.10 -1.48 -18.56
C THR A 41 -3.99 -1.71 -17.35
N VAL A 42 -4.15 -0.68 -16.52
CA VAL A 42 -5.02 -0.73 -15.35
C VAL A 42 -6.42 -0.30 -15.77
N PRO A 43 -7.45 -1.15 -15.61
CA PRO A 43 -8.81 -0.81 -15.99
C PRO A 43 -9.31 0.43 -15.22
N PHE A 44 -9.93 1.35 -15.94
CA PHE A 44 -10.55 2.53 -15.38
C PHE A 44 -12.01 2.65 -15.82
N THR A 45 -12.89 2.88 -14.87
CA THR A 45 -14.31 3.18 -15.14
C THR A 45 -14.64 4.53 -14.52
N PRO A 46 -15.03 5.52 -15.32
CA PRO A 46 -15.46 6.85 -14.85
C PRO A 46 -16.87 6.81 -14.26
N GLY A 47 -17.28 7.91 -13.63
CA GLY A 47 -18.66 8.12 -13.17
C GLY A 47 -18.77 8.40 -11.67
N ARG A 48 -17.66 8.64 -10.98
CA ARG A 48 -17.66 9.13 -9.59
C ARG A 48 -18.02 10.61 -9.59
N GLY A 49 -18.81 11.03 -8.60
CA GLY A 49 -19.10 12.44 -8.33
C GLY A 49 -18.25 12.97 -7.18
N ASP A 50 -18.10 14.30 -7.14
CA ASP A 50 -17.51 14.98 -6.01
C ASP A 50 -18.62 15.38 -5.03
N ALA A 51 -18.38 15.22 -3.72
CA ALA A 51 -19.24 15.72 -2.67
C ALA A 51 -18.70 17.06 -2.14
N THR A 52 -19.61 17.97 -1.82
CA THR A 52 -19.27 19.19 -1.07
C THR A 52 -19.06 18.88 0.41
N GLN A 53 -18.40 19.79 1.14
CA GLN A 53 -18.23 19.67 2.58
C GLN A 53 -19.58 19.52 3.32
N ALA A 54 -20.62 20.19 2.85
CA ALA A 54 -21.96 20.12 3.43
C ALA A 54 -22.66 18.76 3.21
N GLU A 55 -22.25 18.01 2.20
CA GLU A 55 -22.75 16.66 1.89
C GLU A 55 -21.94 15.56 2.57
N THR A 56 -20.86 15.93 3.26
CA THR A 56 -19.99 15.00 3.99
C THR A 56 -20.41 14.96 5.46
N ASP A 57 -20.85 13.80 5.92
CA ASP A 57 -21.16 13.56 7.33
C ASP A 57 -19.85 13.16 8.06
N ILE A 58 -19.11 14.18 8.53
CA ILE A 58 -17.78 14.01 9.13
C ILE A 58 -17.87 13.15 10.40
N ASP A 59 -18.88 13.39 11.25
CA ASP A 59 -19.01 12.69 12.53
C ASP A 59 -19.24 11.18 12.33
N SER A 60 -19.93 10.80 11.26
CA SER A 60 -20.13 9.39 10.92
C SER A 60 -18.86 8.71 10.38
N PHE A 61 -17.89 9.47 9.85
CA PHE A 61 -16.61 8.92 9.39
C PHE A 61 -15.66 8.55 10.53
N ASP A 62 -15.77 9.16 11.70
CA ASP A 62 -14.89 8.87 12.84
C ASP A 62 -14.90 7.40 13.25
N VAL A 63 -16.08 6.75 13.17
CA VAL A 63 -16.22 5.32 13.49
C VAL A 63 -15.68 4.39 12.41
N LEU A 64 -15.45 4.92 11.21
CA LEU A 64 -14.90 4.18 10.07
C LEU A 64 -13.38 4.31 9.97
N GLU A 65 -12.76 5.19 10.76
CA GLU A 65 -11.32 5.32 10.78
C GLU A 65 -10.69 4.04 11.34
N PRO A 66 -9.90 3.29 10.54
CA PRO A 66 -9.27 2.07 11.02
C PRO A 66 -8.14 2.42 11.97
N LYS A 67 -8.25 1.98 13.20
CA LYS A 67 -7.25 2.18 14.26
C LYS A 67 -6.12 1.15 14.20
N ALA A 68 -6.44 -0.06 13.73
CA ALA A 68 -5.48 -1.12 13.48
C ALA A 68 -6.00 -2.03 12.37
N ASP A 69 -5.19 -2.28 11.37
CA ASP A 69 -5.42 -3.29 10.34
C ASP A 69 -4.09 -3.72 9.73
N GLY A 70 -3.94 -5.00 9.41
CA GLY A 70 -2.72 -5.55 8.82
C GLY A 70 -2.34 -4.92 7.47
N PHE A 71 -3.31 -4.31 6.79
CA PHE A 71 -3.12 -3.67 5.51
C PHE A 71 -2.32 -2.36 5.63
N ARG A 72 -2.54 -1.59 6.69
CA ARG A 72 -1.89 -0.29 6.95
C ARG A 72 -0.60 -0.39 7.74
N ASN A 73 -0.17 -1.61 8.03
CA ASN A 73 1.11 -1.86 8.68
C ASN A 73 1.21 -1.29 10.09
N TYR A 74 0.11 -1.25 10.83
CA TYR A 74 0.16 -0.99 12.26
C TYR A 74 -0.81 -1.87 13.03
N LEU A 75 -0.40 -2.23 14.22
CA LEU A 75 -1.17 -2.98 15.20
C LEU A 75 -1.11 -2.23 16.52
N GLN A 76 -2.26 -1.91 17.11
CA GLN A 76 -2.32 -1.28 18.43
C GLN A 76 -2.31 -2.36 19.51
N GLN A 77 -1.64 -2.12 20.63
CA GLN A 77 -1.50 -3.08 21.73
C GLN A 77 -2.83 -3.52 22.35
N GLU A 78 -3.88 -2.73 22.20
CA GLU A 78 -5.23 -3.04 22.68
C GLU A 78 -5.93 -4.14 21.88
N PHE A 79 -5.40 -4.53 20.72
CA PHE A 79 -5.97 -5.57 19.88
C PHE A 79 -5.24 -6.89 20.14
N THR A 80 -6.01 -7.94 20.35
CA THR A 80 -5.54 -9.30 20.58
C THR A 80 -5.42 -10.13 19.30
N VAL A 81 -5.84 -9.57 18.18
CA VAL A 81 -5.83 -10.22 16.87
C VAL A 81 -4.50 -9.95 16.18
N SER A 82 -3.88 -10.98 15.62
CA SER A 82 -2.60 -10.84 14.92
C SER A 82 -2.72 -10.03 13.62
N ALA A 83 -1.62 -9.44 13.15
CA ALA A 83 -1.57 -8.72 11.90
C ALA A 83 -1.95 -9.61 10.70
N GLU A 84 -1.60 -10.88 10.73
CA GLU A 84 -1.94 -11.86 9.69
C GLU A 84 -3.45 -12.12 9.62
N GLU A 85 -4.13 -12.22 10.76
CA GLU A 85 -5.57 -12.40 10.80
C GLU A 85 -6.31 -11.16 10.29
N LEU A 86 -5.84 -9.96 10.68
CA LEU A 86 -6.36 -8.70 10.15
C LEU A 86 -6.16 -8.59 8.64
N LEU A 87 -5.01 -9.05 8.13
CA LEU A 87 -4.72 -9.04 6.71
C LEU A 87 -5.63 -10.00 5.94
N LEU A 88 -5.93 -11.17 6.49
CA LEU A 88 -6.88 -12.13 5.91
C LEU A 88 -8.30 -11.56 5.86
N ASP A 89 -8.73 -10.85 6.90
CA ASP A 89 -10.01 -10.15 6.91
C ASP A 89 -10.09 -9.11 5.79
N ARG A 90 -9.03 -8.33 5.57
CA ARG A 90 -8.95 -7.39 4.46
C ARG A 90 -8.94 -8.08 3.10
N ALA A 91 -8.28 -9.22 2.97
CA ALA A 91 -8.32 -10.01 1.74
C ALA A 91 -9.74 -10.42 1.40
N GLN A 92 -10.51 -10.90 2.37
CA GLN A 92 -11.92 -11.27 2.18
C GLN A 92 -12.79 -10.09 1.73
N LEU A 93 -12.61 -8.93 2.37
CA LEU A 93 -13.33 -7.69 1.99
C LEU A 93 -13.02 -7.25 0.56
N LEU A 94 -11.79 -7.45 0.10
CA LEU A 94 -11.33 -7.14 -1.26
C LEU A 94 -11.62 -8.26 -2.25
N THR A 95 -12.23 -9.38 -1.83
CA THR A 95 -12.45 -10.58 -2.64
C THR A 95 -11.16 -11.18 -3.22
N LEU A 96 -10.06 -11.04 -2.48
CA LEU A 96 -8.75 -11.56 -2.82
C LEU A 96 -8.48 -12.88 -2.10
N THR A 97 -7.77 -13.77 -2.76
CA THR A 97 -7.13 -14.92 -2.11
C THR A 97 -5.90 -14.48 -1.30
N ALA A 98 -5.44 -15.30 -0.38
CA ALA A 98 -4.25 -14.99 0.40
C ALA A 98 -2.98 -14.75 -0.46
N PRO A 99 -2.71 -15.53 -1.54
CA PRO A 99 -1.62 -15.21 -2.46
C PRO A 99 -1.77 -13.86 -3.18
N GLU A 100 -2.98 -13.52 -3.62
CA GLU A 100 -3.24 -12.21 -4.26
C GLU A 100 -3.04 -11.05 -3.28
N MET A 101 -3.49 -11.21 -2.03
CA MET A 101 -3.24 -10.21 -0.99
C MET A 101 -1.76 -10.07 -0.69
N THR A 102 -1.01 -11.17 -0.67
CA THR A 102 0.44 -11.15 -0.49
C THR A 102 1.11 -10.37 -1.62
N ALA A 103 0.71 -10.62 -2.88
CA ALA A 103 1.23 -9.88 -4.03
C ALA A 103 0.89 -8.38 -3.96
N LEU A 104 -0.33 -8.03 -3.53
CA LEU A 104 -0.76 -6.64 -3.34
C LEU A 104 0.11 -5.92 -2.29
N VAL A 105 0.34 -6.55 -1.13
CA VAL A 105 1.18 -5.98 -0.06
C VAL A 105 2.61 -5.78 -0.55
N GLY A 106 3.21 -6.77 -1.19
CA GLY A 106 4.56 -6.66 -1.76
C GLY A 106 4.67 -5.54 -2.80
N GLY A 107 3.66 -5.40 -3.66
CA GLY A 107 3.58 -4.30 -4.62
C GLY A 107 3.50 -2.93 -3.95
N LEU A 108 2.65 -2.77 -2.94
CA LEU A 108 2.55 -1.53 -2.16
C LEU A 108 3.88 -1.17 -1.49
N ARG A 109 4.63 -2.17 -0.99
CA ARG A 109 5.93 -1.95 -0.36
C ARG A 109 6.98 -1.43 -1.34
N VAL A 110 7.13 -2.05 -2.50
CA VAL A 110 8.12 -1.58 -3.50
C VAL A 110 7.72 -0.23 -4.12
N LEU A 111 6.44 0.11 -4.15
CA LEU A 111 5.96 1.43 -4.53
C LEU A 111 6.20 2.50 -3.46
N GLY A 112 6.56 2.11 -2.23
CA GLY A 112 6.69 3.03 -1.10
C GLY A 112 5.34 3.59 -0.62
N ALA A 113 4.24 2.87 -0.87
CA ALA A 113 2.89 3.29 -0.51
C ALA A 113 2.58 3.00 0.98
N ASN A 114 3.48 3.43 1.86
CA ASN A 114 3.33 3.29 3.30
C ASN A 114 2.70 4.55 3.91
N THR A 115 2.05 4.38 5.05
CA THR A 115 1.52 5.50 5.83
C THR A 115 2.65 6.45 6.25
N ASP A 116 2.41 7.74 6.13
CA ASP A 116 3.32 8.84 6.52
C ASP A 116 4.74 8.75 5.89
N GLY A 117 4.86 8.10 4.72
CA GLY A 117 6.14 7.95 4.06
C GLY A 117 7.11 7.02 4.78
N SER A 118 6.63 6.16 5.68
CA SER A 118 7.43 5.15 6.35
C SER A 118 8.16 4.26 5.35
N THR A 119 9.39 3.90 5.67
CA THR A 119 10.21 2.95 4.90
C THR A 119 10.16 1.52 5.44
N MET A 120 9.30 1.25 6.43
CA MET A 120 9.16 -0.08 7.02
C MET A 120 8.71 -1.12 5.99
N GLY A 121 9.47 -2.21 5.87
CA GLY A 121 9.18 -3.28 4.92
C GLY A 121 9.36 -2.92 3.44
N VAL A 122 9.94 -1.78 3.13
CA VAL A 122 10.34 -1.41 1.77
C VAL A 122 11.64 -2.13 1.43
N PHE A 123 11.52 -3.37 0.94
CA PHE A 123 12.67 -4.23 0.67
C PHE A 123 13.14 -4.08 -0.78
N THR A 124 13.45 -2.86 -1.19
CA THR A 124 14.00 -2.54 -2.50
C THR A 124 14.92 -1.33 -2.43
N ASN A 125 15.95 -1.31 -3.26
CA ASN A 125 16.81 -0.14 -3.47
C ASN A 125 16.24 0.85 -4.50
N ASN A 126 15.12 0.49 -5.14
CA ASN A 126 14.49 1.27 -6.21
C ASN A 126 12.99 1.50 -5.90
N PRO A 127 12.65 2.26 -4.85
CA PRO A 127 11.24 2.56 -4.55
C PRO A 127 10.55 3.26 -5.72
N GLY A 128 9.27 2.92 -5.93
CA GLY A 128 8.49 3.46 -7.04
C GLY A 128 8.58 2.64 -8.33
N ILE A 129 9.41 1.60 -8.38
CA ILE A 129 9.45 0.64 -9.48
C ILE A 129 8.71 -0.62 -9.06
N LEU A 130 7.74 -1.07 -9.85
CA LEU A 130 7.00 -2.29 -9.57
C LEU A 130 7.85 -3.51 -9.96
N SER A 131 8.51 -4.09 -8.96
CA SER A 131 9.39 -5.24 -9.08
C SER A 131 9.02 -6.33 -8.06
N ASN A 132 9.67 -7.47 -8.14
CA ASN A 132 9.53 -8.55 -7.17
C ASN A 132 10.56 -8.48 -6.02
N ASP A 133 11.26 -7.37 -5.87
CA ASP A 133 12.33 -7.18 -4.89
C ASP A 133 11.89 -7.48 -3.46
N PHE A 134 10.66 -7.07 -3.09
CA PHE A 134 10.10 -7.37 -1.77
C PHE A 134 10.18 -8.86 -1.44
N PHE A 135 9.74 -9.71 -2.37
CA PHE A 135 9.73 -11.16 -2.16
C PHE A 135 11.13 -11.76 -2.22
N VAL A 136 11.96 -11.30 -3.13
CA VAL A 136 13.36 -11.76 -3.26
C VAL A 136 14.11 -11.50 -1.96
N ASN A 137 13.99 -10.30 -1.42
CA ASN A 137 14.71 -9.93 -0.18
C ASN A 137 14.10 -10.56 1.06
N LEU A 138 12.75 -10.62 1.16
CA LEU A 138 12.07 -11.23 2.29
C LEU A 138 12.38 -12.75 2.40
N LEU A 139 12.44 -13.44 1.26
CA LEU A 139 12.63 -14.89 1.17
C LEU A 139 14.09 -15.31 0.98
N ASP A 140 15.04 -14.38 1.06
CA ASP A 140 16.47 -14.71 0.97
C ASP A 140 16.86 -15.70 2.06
N MET A 141 17.19 -16.93 1.67
CA MET A 141 17.53 -18.03 2.58
C MET A 141 18.86 -17.81 3.31
N SER A 142 19.69 -16.87 2.86
CA SER A 142 20.91 -16.46 3.57
C SER A 142 20.62 -15.56 4.78
N THR A 143 19.39 -15.13 4.91
CA THR A 143 18.94 -14.15 5.91
C THR A 143 18.04 -14.81 6.95
N THR A 144 18.12 -14.31 8.18
CA THR A 144 17.18 -14.58 9.27
C THR A 144 16.65 -13.25 9.78
N TRP A 145 15.34 -13.14 9.84
CA TRP A 145 14.66 -11.99 10.44
C TRP A 145 14.48 -12.23 11.93
N VAL A 146 14.94 -11.30 12.76
CA VAL A 146 14.87 -11.40 14.21
C VAL A 146 14.09 -10.19 14.72
N ASP A 147 13.02 -10.44 15.45
CA ASP A 147 12.30 -9.39 16.14
C ASP A 147 13.19 -8.75 17.22
N VAL A 148 13.27 -7.43 17.19
CA VAL A 148 14.08 -6.62 18.12
C VAL A 148 13.23 -5.60 18.88
N SER A 149 11.90 -5.71 18.78
CA SER A 149 10.95 -4.85 19.46
C SER A 149 9.96 -5.63 20.32
N ASP A 150 9.45 -5.02 21.37
CA ASP A 150 8.52 -5.67 22.30
C ASP A 150 7.12 -5.95 21.68
N ASN A 151 6.85 -5.41 20.50
CA ASN A 151 5.53 -5.49 19.84
C ASN A 151 5.61 -5.99 18.39
N GLU A 152 6.68 -6.71 18.04
CA GLU A 152 6.87 -7.32 16.72
C GLU A 152 6.76 -6.32 15.53
N THR A 153 7.10 -5.04 15.76
CA THR A 153 7.02 -4.01 14.72
C THR A 153 8.35 -3.73 14.04
N VAL A 154 9.46 -4.14 14.65
CA VAL A 154 10.82 -3.91 14.12
C VAL A 154 11.58 -5.21 14.06
N PHE A 155 12.00 -5.58 12.86
CA PHE A 155 12.81 -6.78 12.61
C PHE A 155 14.19 -6.39 12.11
N GLU A 156 15.21 -7.05 12.63
CA GLU A 156 16.58 -6.93 12.16
C GLU A 156 16.91 -8.07 11.20
N CYS A 157 17.54 -7.70 10.10
CA CYS A 157 18.04 -8.63 9.11
C CYS A 157 19.42 -9.13 9.53
N ARG A 158 19.61 -10.44 9.73
CA ARG A 158 20.87 -11.05 10.12
C ARG A 158 21.32 -12.09 9.10
N ASP A 159 22.62 -12.16 8.89
CA ASP A 159 23.22 -13.26 8.13
C ASP A 159 22.98 -14.59 8.88
N ARG A 160 22.39 -15.56 8.19
CA ARG A 160 22.01 -16.84 8.79
C ARG A 160 23.19 -17.67 9.30
N ALA A 161 24.35 -17.57 8.65
CA ALA A 161 25.53 -18.36 8.98
C ALA A 161 26.35 -17.75 10.13
N THR A 162 26.43 -16.41 10.15
CA THR A 162 27.31 -15.69 11.08
C THR A 162 26.56 -15.02 12.22
N GLY A 163 25.24 -14.79 12.07
CA GLY A 163 24.43 -14.00 12.99
C GLY A 163 24.69 -12.50 12.95
N ALA A 164 25.56 -12.03 12.06
CA ALA A 164 25.87 -10.61 11.94
C ALA A 164 24.69 -9.84 11.32
N SER A 165 24.46 -8.60 11.79
CA SER A 165 23.50 -7.68 11.18
C SER A 165 23.93 -7.34 9.73
N LYS A 166 22.96 -7.33 8.80
CA LYS A 166 23.17 -7.01 7.39
C LYS A 166 22.73 -5.58 7.08
#